data_6b441417cbdc7a5f38972a5f57db6b46
#
_entry.id   6b441417cbdc7a5f38972a5f57db6b46
#
_cell.length_a   1.000
_cell.length_b   1.000
_cell.length_c   1.000
_cell.angle_alpha   90.00
_cell.angle_beta   90.00
_cell.angle_gamma   90.00
#
_symmetry.space_group_name_H-M   'P 1'
#
loop_
_entity.id
_entity.type
_entity.pdbx_description
1 polymer ?
#
loop_
_entity_poly.entity_id
_entity_poly.type
_entity_poly.pdbx_seq_one_letter_code
_entity_poly.pdbx_strand_id
1 'polypeptide(L)'
;MSNKPTIIYTKTDEAPALATYSLLPIVKAFCAPAGIAVETRDISLAGRILAQFPERLRADQRIGDHLAELGELATTPEANIIKLPNISASVPQLKAAIKELQQRGYDIPNYPDEPANDAERDAKARYDKVKGSAVNPVLREGNSDRRAPAAVKAFARKNPHSMGAWSKDSRSHVATMSTGDFRSNEKSVTVPAETTVRIEHVAADGSTTTLKQGIRLLPGEVIDATVMSRRALVAFLDEQVADARQSGLLFSLHMKATMMKVSDPIIFGHGVRAYFKDLFARHGETFARLGVDVNNGFGDLLARIATLPDDQRAAIEADIHAAYAAGPDLAMVNSDKGITNLHVPSDVIIDASMPAMLRTSGQMWNPRGELQDTKAVIPDSSYAGVYQEVFDYCRANGAFDPRTMGSVANVGLMAQKAEEYGSHDKTFEIAAAGTVRVVDAAGATLTEHTVEQGDIWRMCQAKDAPIRDWVKLAVNRARAAGSP
;
A
#
# COMPACT_ATOMS: atom_id res chain seq x y z
N MET A 1 -25.88 -24.20 -16.84
CA MET A 1 -25.00 -24.08 -15.68
C MET A 1 -25.62 -24.89 -14.54
N SER A 2 -24.81 -25.69 -13.83
CA SER A 2 -25.30 -26.53 -12.73
C SER A 2 -25.89 -25.64 -11.62
N ASN A 3 -27.14 -25.88 -11.25
CA ASN A 3 -27.85 -25.12 -10.20
C ASN A 3 -27.38 -25.50 -8.77
N LYS A 4 -26.15 -25.95 -8.63
CA LYS A 4 -25.58 -26.30 -7.32
C LYS A 4 -24.89 -25.08 -6.70
N PRO A 5 -25.14 -24.78 -5.42
CA PRO A 5 -24.39 -23.77 -4.74
C PRO A 5 -22.89 -24.11 -4.77
N THR A 6 -22.09 -23.14 -5.14
CA THR A 6 -20.64 -23.32 -5.30
C THR A 6 -19.88 -22.34 -4.43
N ILE A 7 -18.93 -22.84 -3.66
CA ILE A 7 -17.95 -22.01 -2.97
C ILE A 7 -16.71 -21.88 -3.83
N ILE A 8 -16.32 -20.67 -4.17
CA ILE A 8 -15.04 -20.39 -4.81
C ILE A 8 -14.02 -20.03 -3.74
N TYR A 9 -12.99 -20.84 -3.65
CA TYR A 9 -11.90 -20.68 -2.70
C TYR A 9 -10.67 -20.14 -3.43
N THR A 10 -10.21 -18.95 -3.07
CA THR A 10 -9.11 -18.29 -3.78
C THR A 10 -7.75 -18.69 -3.22
N LYS A 11 -6.82 -19.02 -4.10
CA LYS A 11 -5.40 -19.16 -3.79
C LYS A 11 -4.72 -17.81 -3.99
N THR A 12 -3.97 -17.39 -2.98
CA THR A 12 -3.21 -16.13 -2.97
C THR A 12 -1.74 -16.38 -2.64
N ASP A 13 -0.93 -15.33 -2.65
CA ASP A 13 0.39 -15.34 -2.04
C ASP A 13 0.28 -15.15 -0.52
N GLU A 14 1.33 -15.40 0.24
CA GLU A 14 1.46 -15.15 1.68
C GLU A 14 0.82 -16.21 2.60
N ALA A 15 0.74 -15.89 3.91
CA ALA A 15 0.15 -16.77 4.92
C ALA A 15 -1.25 -17.30 4.56
N PRO A 16 -2.14 -16.54 3.88
CA PRO A 16 -3.39 -17.09 3.35
C PRO A 16 -3.22 -18.27 2.40
N ALA A 17 -2.12 -18.38 1.67
CA ALA A 17 -1.87 -19.52 0.80
C ALA A 17 -1.70 -20.83 1.58
N LEU A 18 -0.98 -20.80 2.71
CA LEU A 18 -0.85 -21.96 3.60
C LEU A 18 -2.22 -22.34 4.20
N ALA A 19 -3.01 -21.38 4.62
CA ALA A 19 -4.37 -21.61 5.10
C ALA A 19 -5.24 -22.23 4.01
N THR A 20 -5.13 -21.78 2.76
CA THR A 20 -5.85 -22.36 1.62
C THR A 20 -5.51 -23.83 1.46
N TYR A 21 -4.24 -24.19 1.43
CA TYR A 21 -3.82 -25.58 1.22
C TYR A 21 -4.16 -26.50 2.38
N SER A 22 -4.01 -26.04 3.63
CA SER A 22 -4.28 -26.85 4.80
C SER A 22 -5.78 -26.99 5.10
N LEU A 23 -6.59 -25.96 4.85
CA LEU A 23 -8.02 -25.97 5.14
C LEU A 23 -8.89 -26.46 3.97
N LEU A 24 -8.44 -26.38 2.73
CA LEU A 24 -9.22 -26.75 1.56
C LEU A 24 -9.76 -28.19 1.61
N PRO A 25 -8.99 -29.23 2.03
CA PRO A 25 -9.52 -30.58 2.16
C PRO A 25 -10.66 -30.66 3.19
N ILE A 26 -10.55 -29.94 4.29
CA ILE A 26 -11.58 -29.86 5.35
C ILE A 26 -12.83 -29.20 4.82
N VAL A 27 -12.69 -28.07 4.13
CA VAL A 27 -13.82 -27.36 3.51
C VAL A 27 -14.52 -28.24 2.48
N LYS A 28 -13.77 -28.93 1.61
CA LYS A 28 -14.33 -29.86 0.63
C LYS A 28 -15.10 -31.01 1.29
N ALA A 29 -14.52 -31.62 2.32
CA ALA A 29 -15.13 -32.73 3.06
C ALA A 29 -16.41 -32.27 3.79
N PHE A 30 -16.42 -31.05 4.33
CA PHE A 30 -17.61 -30.48 5.02
C PHE A 30 -18.73 -30.11 4.02
N CYS A 31 -18.38 -29.58 2.86
CA CYS A 31 -19.36 -29.13 1.86
C CYS A 31 -19.97 -30.28 1.03
N ALA A 32 -19.23 -31.37 0.82
CA ALA A 32 -19.65 -32.46 -0.02
C ALA A 32 -21.00 -33.11 0.39
N PRO A 33 -21.25 -33.45 1.68
CA PRO A 33 -22.53 -33.99 2.14
C PRO A 33 -23.72 -33.02 1.94
N ALA A 34 -23.45 -31.73 1.94
CA ALA A 34 -24.48 -30.69 1.73
C ALA A 34 -24.75 -30.42 0.23
N GLY A 35 -24.09 -31.15 -0.68
CA GLY A 35 -24.21 -30.94 -2.13
C GLY A 35 -23.62 -29.62 -2.63
N ILE A 36 -22.75 -28.98 -1.83
CA ILE A 36 -22.09 -27.73 -2.18
C ILE A 36 -20.77 -28.06 -2.92
N ALA A 37 -20.60 -27.51 -4.11
CA ALA A 37 -19.33 -27.61 -4.84
C ALA A 37 -18.28 -26.67 -4.25
N VAL A 38 -17.02 -27.08 -4.26
CA VAL A 38 -15.90 -26.23 -3.86
C VAL A 38 -14.87 -26.21 -4.99
N GLU A 39 -14.73 -25.05 -5.60
CA GLU A 39 -13.79 -24.77 -6.66
C GLU A 39 -12.66 -23.85 -6.18
N THR A 40 -11.54 -23.88 -6.85
CA THR A 40 -10.39 -23.00 -6.54
C THR A 40 -10.10 -22.05 -7.68
N ARG A 41 -9.73 -20.81 -7.36
CA ARG A 41 -9.22 -19.82 -8.31
C ARG A 41 -7.88 -19.30 -7.81
N ASP A 42 -6.88 -19.33 -8.70
CA ASP A 42 -5.53 -18.82 -8.40
C ASP A 42 -5.48 -17.32 -8.75
N ILE A 43 -5.42 -16.49 -7.75
CA ILE A 43 -5.27 -15.02 -7.87
C ILE A 43 -3.94 -14.56 -7.28
N SER A 44 -2.99 -15.48 -7.10
CA SER A 44 -1.62 -15.17 -6.68
C SER A 44 -0.91 -14.28 -7.71
N LEU A 45 0.15 -13.61 -7.27
CA LEU A 45 0.98 -12.79 -8.17
C LEU A 45 1.48 -13.62 -9.36
N ALA A 46 1.97 -14.84 -9.11
CA ALA A 46 2.43 -15.75 -10.13
C ALA A 46 1.30 -16.11 -11.11
N GLY A 47 0.12 -16.50 -10.61
CA GLY A 47 -1.05 -16.81 -11.44
C GLY A 47 -1.46 -15.64 -12.31
N ARG A 48 -1.52 -14.45 -11.75
CA ARG A 48 -1.87 -13.21 -12.47
C ARG A 48 -0.84 -12.83 -13.53
N ILE A 49 0.45 -13.01 -13.25
CA ILE A 49 1.52 -12.82 -14.25
C ILE A 49 1.33 -13.79 -15.43
N LEU A 50 1.18 -15.07 -15.15
CA LEU A 50 1.04 -16.09 -16.21
C LEU A 50 -0.22 -15.88 -17.07
N ALA A 51 -1.31 -15.44 -16.47
CA ALA A 51 -2.55 -15.11 -17.18
C ALA A 51 -2.39 -13.97 -18.21
N GLN A 52 -1.36 -13.11 -18.08
CA GLN A 52 -1.11 -12.03 -19.04
C GLN A 52 -0.39 -12.51 -20.34
N PHE A 53 0.21 -13.71 -20.36
CA PHE A 53 1.02 -14.19 -21.48
C PHE A 53 0.63 -15.62 -21.93
N PRO A 54 -0.66 -15.95 -22.11
CA PRO A 54 -1.10 -17.32 -22.41
C PRO A 54 -0.55 -17.84 -23.74
N GLU A 55 -0.26 -16.94 -24.70
CA GLU A 55 0.27 -17.30 -26.02
C GLU A 55 1.74 -17.76 -25.97
N ARG A 56 2.47 -17.40 -24.93
CA ARG A 56 3.86 -17.78 -24.72
C ARG A 56 4.02 -19.08 -23.92
N LEU A 57 2.94 -19.55 -23.30
CA LEU A 57 2.96 -20.67 -22.38
C LEU A 57 2.51 -21.96 -23.07
N ARG A 58 3.13 -23.08 -22.69
CA ARG A 58 2.65 -24.41 -23.06
C ARG A 58 1.25 -24.66 -22.49
N ALA A 59 0.49 -25.53 -23.09
CA ALA A 59 -0.89 -25.82 -22.70
C ALA A 59 -1.03 -26.22 -21.22
N ASP A 60 -0.04 -26.94 -20.67
CA ASP A 60 0.01 -27.38 -19.27
C ASP A 60 0.40 -26.26 -18.28
N GLN A 61 0.92 -25.13 -18.79
CA GLN A 61 1.34 -23.98 -18.00
C GLN A 61 0.32 -22.84 -17.98
N ARG A 62 -0.69 -22.90 -18.85
CA ARG A 62 -1.67 -21.82 -19.00
C ARG A 62 -2.60 -21.74 -17.80
N ILE A 63 -2.79 -20.55 -17.31
CA ILE A 63 -3.73 -20.21 -16.23
C ILE A 63 -4.72 -19.17 -16.79
N GLY A 64 -6.01 -19.34 -16.49
CA GLY A 64 -7.03 -18.36 -16.84
C GLY A 64 -6.90 -17.08 -16.01
N ASP A 65 -7.43 -15.97 -16.51
CA ASP A 65 -7.54 -14.73 -15.72
C ASP A 65 -8.66 -14.86 -14.68
N HIS A 66 -8.36 -15.60 -13.61
CA HIS A 66 -9.32 -15.88 -12.55
C HIS A 66 -9.78 -14.62 -11.79
N LEU A 67 -8.97 -13.55 -11.80
CA LEU A 67 -9.37 -12.29 -11.17
C LEU A 67 -10.43 -11.58 -12.00
N ALA A 68 -10.29 -11.58 -13.33
CA ALA A 68 -11.32 -11.06 -14.23
C ALA A 68 -12.62 -11.88 -14.13
N GLU A 69 -12.53 -13.22 -14.12
CA GLU A 69 -13.67 -14.11 -13.88
C GLU A 69 -14.42 -13.77 -12.58
N LEU A 70 -13.68 -13.58 -11.48
CA LEU A 70 -14.28 -13.20 -10.20
C LEU A 70 -14.92 -11.81 -10.25
N GLY A 71 -14.33 -10.89 -11.04
CA GLY A 71 -14.91 -9.57 -11.29
C GLY A 71 -16.25 -9.64 -11.98
N GLU A 72 -16.38 -10.47 -13.00
CA GLU A 72 -17.64 -10.71 -13.71
C GLU A 72 -18.69 -11.36 -12.80
N LEU A 73 -18.30 -12.41 -12.08
CA LEU A 73 -19.19 -13.07 -11.12
C LEU A 73 -19.67 -12.12 -10.02
N ALA A 74 -18.84 -11.20 -9.55
CA ALA A 74 -19.18 -10.24 -8.51
C ALA A 74 -20.29 -9.27 -8.92
N THR A 75 -20.55 -9.11 -10.20
CA THR A 75 -21.63 -8.27 -10.73
C THR A 75 -22.97 -9.00 -10.81
N THR A 76 -22.97 -10.32 -10.62
CA THR A 76 -24.19 -11.13 -10.70
C THR A 76 -24.97 -11.12 -9.38
N PRO A 77 -26.33 -11.16 -9.41
CA PRO A 77 -27.15 -11.17 -8.20
C PRO A 77 -26.91 -12.39 -7.29
N GLU A 78 -26.47 -13.50 -7.86
CA GLU A 78 -26.23 -14.76 -7.16
C GLU A 78 -24.91 -14.77 -6.39
N ALA A 79 -23.99 -13.86 -6.71
CA ALA A 79 -22.67 -13.83 -6.09
C ALA A 79 -22.74 -13.26 -4.66
N ASN A 80 -22.34 -14.07 -3.70
CA ASN A 80 -22.15 -13.63 -2.32
C ASN A 80 -20.66 -13.66 -1.96
N ILE A 81 -20.01 -12.50 -2.02
CA ILE A 81 -18.60 -12.39 -1.70
C ILE A 81 -18.45 -12.00 -0.23
N ILE A 82 -17.93 -12.91 0.59
CA ILE A 82 -17.76 -12.70 2.03
C ILE A 82 -16.48 -11.91 2.29
N LYS A 83 -15.36 -12.29 1.70
CA LYS A 83 -14.08 -11.58 1.78
C LYS A 83 -13.12 -12.08 0.71
N LEU A 84 -12.46 -11.16 0.04
CA LEU A 84 -11.24 -11.47 -0.70
C LEU A 84 -10.06 -10.76 -0.02
N PRO A 85 -8.89 -11.41 0.07
CA PRO A 85 -7.69 -10.75 0.59
C PRO A 85 -7.30 -9.63 -0.36
N ASN A 86 -6.78 -8.55 0.19
CA ASN A 86 -6.14 -7.52 -0.60
C ASN A 86 -4.86 -8.10 -1.18
N ILE A 87 -4.79 -8.16 -2.50
CA ILE A 87 -3.61 -8.64 -3.21
C ILE A 87 -3.00 -7.45 -3.92
N SER A 88 -1.75 -7.22 -3.65
CA SER A 88 -1.04 -6.14 -4.28
C SER A 88 0.44 -6.52 -4.47
N ALA A 89 1.04 -6.09 -5.59
CA ALA A 89 2.45 -6.33 -5.90
C ALA A 89 3.18 -5.03 -6.23
N SER A 90 4.29 -4.75 -5.58
CA SER A 90 5.21 -3.68 -5.98
C SER A 90 5.99 -4.09 -7.23
N VAL A 91 6.58 -3.11 -7.93
CA VAL A 91 7.44 -3.40 -9.09
C VAL A 91 8.59 -4.35 -8.72
N PRO A 92 9.31 -4.18 -7.61
CA PRO A 92 10.33 -5.13 -7.20
C PRO A 92 9.80 -6.55 -6.96
N GLN A 93 8.65 -6.70 -6.29
CA GLN A 93 8.01 -8.01 -6.10
C GLN A 93 7.60 -8.63 -7.43
N LEU A 94 7.07 -7.81 -8.35
CA LEU A 94 6.72 -8.24 -9.70
C LEU A 94 7.96 -8.76 -10.45
N LYS A 95 9.07 -8.02 -10.44
CA LYS A 95 10.33 -8.42 -11.08
C LYS A 95 10.91 -9.70 -10.46
N ALA A 96 10.85 -9.83 -9.14
CA ALA A 96 11.31 -11.03 -8.45
C ALA A 96 10.46 -12.26 -8.85
N ALA A 97 9.14 -12.12 -8.89
CA ALA A 97 8.23 -13.17 -9.33
C ALA A 97 8.44 -13.56 -10.80
N ILE A 98 8.66 -12.60 -11.70
CA ILE A 98 8.99 -12.86 -13.10
C ILE A 98 10.27 -13.70 -13.19
N LYS A 99 11.32 -13.29 -12.49
CA LYS A 99 12.60 -14.02 -12.48
C LYS A 99 12.45 -15.45 -11.96
N GLU A 100 11.68 -15.63 -10.88
CA GLU A 100 11.40 -16.96 -10.33
C GLU A 100 10.64 -17.84 -11.33
N LEU A 101 9.62 -17.32 -12.00
CA LEU A 101 8.86 -18.03 -13.01
C LEU A 101 9.74 -18.41 -14.21
N GLN A 102 10.60 -17.51 -14.68
CA GLN A 102 11.57 -17.81 -15.75
C GLN A 102 12.53 -18.94 -15.34
N GLN A 103 13.04 -18.93 -14.10
CA GLN A 103 13.89 -20.01 -13.57
C GLN A 103 13.17 -21.36 -13.51
N ARG A 104 11.85 -21.36 -13.37
CA ARG A 104 10.99 -22.55 -13.40
C ARG A 104 10.57 -22.98 -14.82
N GLY A 105 11.10 -22.32 -15.85
CA GLY A 105 10.89 -22.70 -17.26
C GLY A 105 9.61 -22.12 -17.89
N TYR A 106 9.06 -21.02 -17.33
CA TYR A 106 7.99 -20.27 -17.98
C TYR A 106 8.59 -19.25 -18.96
N ASP A 107 8.15 -19.28 -20.22
CA ASP A 107 8.57 -18.30 -21.23
C ASP A 107 7.76 -17.01 -21.13
N ILE A 108 8.17 -16.12 -20.24
CA ILE A 108 7.58 -14.79 -20.07
C ILE A 108 8.66 -13.71 -20.18
N PRO A 109 8.35 -12.50 -20.74
CA PRO A 109 9.33 -11.46 -20.92
C PRO A 109 9.76 -10.83 -19.58
N ASN A 110 10.91 -10.14 -19.57
CA ASN A 110 11.28 -9.27 -18.45
C ASN A 110 10.32 -8.09 -18.34
N TYR A 111 10.19 -7.52 -17.13
CA TYR A 111 9.54 -6.22 -16.96
C TYR A 111 10.47 -5.12 -17.48
N PRO A 112 10.11 -4.37 -18.52
CA PRO A 112 10.93 -3.28 -19.01
C PRO A 112 10.64 -2.00 -18.22
N ASP A 113 11.65 -1.45 -17.57
CA ASP A 113 11.52 -0.15 -16.90
C ASP A 113 11.32 0.97 -17.93
N GLU A 114 12.18 0.98 -18.94
CA GLU A 114 12.16 1.91 -20.08
C GLU A 114 12.00 1.11 -21.38
N PRO A 115 10.78 0.93 -21.88
CA PRO A 115 10.53 0.12 -23.06
C PRO A 115 11.12 0.76 -24.32
N ALA A 116 12.03 0.06 -25.01
CA ALA A 116 12.72 0.54 -26.20
C ALA A 116 11.94 0.28 -27.51
N ASN A 117 10.99 -0.65 -27.53
CA ASN A 117 10.25 -1.08 -28.71
C ASN A 117 8.80 -1.42 -28.38
N ASP A 118 7.99 -1.72 -29.41
CA ASP A 118 6.56 -2.02 -29.26
C ASP A 118 6.30 -3.29 -28.44
N ALA A 119 7.14 -4.33 -28.59
CA ALA A 119 6.99 -5.57 -27.83
C ALA A 119 7.23 -5.33 -26.33
N GLU A 120 8.19 -4.49 -25.98
CA GLU A 120 8.44 -4.11 -24.60
C GLU A 120 7.35 -3.19 -24.05
N ARG A 121 6.80 -2.29 -24.86
CA ARG A 121 5.64 -1.47 -24.49
C ARG A 121 4.41 -2.34 -24.20
N ASP A 122 4.15 -3.37 -25.02
CA ASP A 122 3.07 -4.31 -24.77
C ASP A 122 3.31 -5.13 -23.49
N ALA A 123 4.53 -5.68 -23.33
CA ALA A 123 4.89 -6.43 -22.11
C ALA A 123 4.70 -5.56 -20.84
N LYS A 124 5.16 -4.30 -20.88
CA LYS A 124 4.97 -3.35 -19.77
C LYS A 124 3.49 -3.11 -19.47
N ALA A 125 2.69 -2.86 -20.50
CA ALA A 125 1.25 -2.60 -20.34
C ALA A 125 0.51 -3.81 -19.73
N ARG A 126 0.91 -5.03 -20.08
CA ARG A 126 0.36 -6.26 -19.47
C ARG A 126 0.78 -6.41 -18.01
N TYR A 127 2.05 -6.22 -17.70
CA TYR A 127 2.54 -6.25 -16.31
C TYR A 127 1.95 -5.14 -15.44
N ASP A 128 1.70 -3.97 -16.03
CA ASP A 128 1.08 -2.85 -15.33
C ASP A 128 -0.36 -3.15 -14.86
N LYS A 129 -1.06 -4.11 -15.48
CA LYS A 129 -2.35 -4.63 -14.99
C LYS A 129 -2.20 -5.49 -13.74
N VAL A 130 -1.03 -6.07 -13.52
CA VAL A 130 -0.75 -6.98 -12.39
C VAL A 130 -0.23 -6.24 -11.17
N LYS A 131 0.48 -5.13 -11.36
CA LYS A 131 0.99 -4.30 -10.26
C LYS A 131 -0.13 -3.55 -9.53
N GLY A 132 0.11 -3.18 -8.30
CA GLY A 132 -0.86 -2.45 -7.47
C GLY A 132 -1.91 -3.36 -6.85
N SER A 133 -3.01 -2.76 -6.37
CA SER A 133 -4.13 -3.50 -5.78
C SER A 133 -4.98 -4.14 -6.87
N ALA A 134 -5.09 -5.46 -6.86
CA ALA A 134 -5.80 -6.20 -7.88
C ALA A 134 -7.27 -6.45 -7.54
N VAL A 135 -7.58 -6.67 -6.28
CA VAL A 135 -8.94 -7.09 -5.87
C VAL A 135 -9.92 -5.91 -5.81
N ASN A 136 -9.54 -4.81 -5.20
CA ASN A 136 -10.42 -3.65 -5.04
C ASN A 136 -10.91 -3.05 -6.37
N PRO A 137 -10.08 -2.83 -7.39
CA PRO A 137 -10.53 -2.33 -8.68
C PRO A 137 -11.52 -3.26 -9.39
N VAL A 138 -11.33 -4.57 -9.28
CA VAL A 138 -12.16 -5.58 -9.95
C VAL A 138 -13.50 -5.77 -9.25
N LEU A 139 -13.52 -5.72 -7.90
CA LEU A 139 -14.69 -6.03 -7.09
C LEU A 139 -15.43 -4.80 -6.57
N ARG A 140 -15.09 -3.60 -6.99
CA ARG A 140 -15.64 -2.33 -6.47
C ARG A 140 -17.17 -2.28 -6.51
N GLU A 141 -17.78 -2.75 -7.56
CA GLU A 141 -19.21 -2.73 -7.73
C GLU A 141 -19.94 -3.70 -6.78
N GLY A 142 -19.33 -4.87 -6.50
CA GLY A 142 -19.91 -5.89 -5.62
C GLY A 142 -19.53 -5.77 -4.14
N ASN A 143 -18.61 -4.84 -3.80
CA ASN A 143 -17.96 -4.81 -2.49
C ASN A 143 -18.58 -3.82 -1.50
N SER A 144 -19.54 -3.00 -1.90
CA SER A 144 -20.01 -1.83 -1.14
C SER A 144 -20.85 -2.15 0.10
N ASP A 145 -21.34 -3.37 0.30
CA ASP A 145 -22.24 -3.73 1.41
C ASP A 145 -21.79 -4.96 2.22
N ARG A 146 -20.50 -5.10 2.48
CA ARG A 146 -20.00 -6.20 3.30
C ARG A 146 -20.28 -5.96 4.78
N ARG A 147 -21.05 -6.85 5.37
CA ARG A 147 -21.32 -6.89 6.81
C ARG A 147 -20.71 -8.16 7.40
N ALA A 148 -19.98 -8.01 8.52
CA ALA A 148 -19.60 -9.19 9.27
C ALA A 148 -20.89 -9.91 9.73
N PRO A 149 -20.99 -11.25 9.57
CA PRO A 149 -22.15 -12.00 10.01
C PRO A 149 -22.44 -11.78 11.50
N ALA A 150 -23.71 -11.78 11.90
CA ALA A 150 -24.10 -11.56 13.28
C ALA A 150 -23.43 -12.55 14.26
N ALA A 151 -23.22 -13.81 13.83
CA ALA A 151 -22.52 -14.82 14.62
C ALA A 151 -21.05 -14.43 14.89
N VAL A 152 -20.34 -13.88 13.91
CA VAL A 152 -18.96 -13.40 14.07
C VAL A 152 -18.90 -12.23 15.04
N LYS A 153 -19.82 -11.29 14.93
CA LYS A 153 -19.94 -10.16 15.87
C LYS A 153 -20.24 -10.64 17.29
N ALA A 154 -21.14 -11.60 17.45
CA ALA A 154 -21.47 -12.18 18.74
C ALA A 154 -20.27 -12.92 19.34
N PHE A 155 -19.51 -13.66 18.54
CA PHE A 155 -18.27 -14.30 18.99
C PHE A 155 -17.23 -13.28 19.45
N ALA A 156 -16.97 -12.23 18.67
CA ALA A 156 -15.99 -11.21 19.03
C ALA A 156 -16.34 -10.47 20.34
N ARG A 157 -17.63 -10.22 20.58
CA ARG A 157 -18.09 -9.64 21.86
C ARG A 157 -17.87 -10.57 23.05
N LYS A 158 -18.06 -11.88 22.86
CA LYS A 158 -17.84 -12.89 23.92
C LYS A 158 -16.35 -13.18 24.16
N ASN A 159 -15.53 -12.97 23.14
CA ASN A 159 -14.10 -13.25 23.17
C ASN A 159 -13.34 -11.98 22.78
N PRO A 160 -13.39 -10.91 23.58
CA PRO A 160 -12.71 -9.66 23.27
C PRO A 160 -11.20 -9.86 23.28
N HIS A 161 -10.50 -9.20 22.36
CA HIS A 161 -9.04 -9.14 22.41
C HIS A 161 -8.59 -8.26 23.60
N SER A 162 -7.36 -8.45 24.04
CA SER A 162 -6.78 -7.61 25.09
C SER A 162 -6.34 -6.26 24.52
N MET A 163 -6.48 -5.21 25.33
CA MET A 163 -5.90 -3.90 25.10
C MET A 163 -4.95 -3.61 26.25
N GLY A 164 -3.79 -2.97 25.94
CA GLY A 164 -2.86 -2.48 26.96
C GLY A 164 -3.46 -1.33 27.78
N ALA A 165 -2.94 -1.14 28.98
CA ALA A 165 -3.29 0.02 29.80
C ALA A 165 -2.61 1.28 29.23
N TRP A 166 -3.38 2.34 29.00
CA TRP A 166 -2.83 3.61 28.55
C TRP A 166 -2.42 4.50 29.73
N SER A 167 -1.19 5.00 29.69
CA SER A 167 -0.70 5.99 30.65
C SER A 167 -1.04 7.41 30.17
N LYS A 168 -1.42 8.27 31.13
CA LYS A 168 -1.56 9.71 30.90
C LYS A 168 -0.21 10.37 30.56
N ASP A 169 0.89 9.76 31.00
CA ASP A 169 2.24 10.23 30.81
C ASP A 169 2.89 9.70 29.52
N SER A 170 2.16 8.92 28.70
CA SER A 170 2.64 8.44 27.40
C SER A 170 3.04 9.60 26.50
N ARG A 171 4.27 9.58 25.99
CA ARG A 171 4.81 10.56 25.05
C ARG A 171 4.68 10.12 23.60
N SER A 172 4.11 8.92 23.37
CA SER A 172 3.86 8.42 22.02
C SER A 172 2.92 9.36 21.26
N HIS A 173 3.26 9.67 20.03
CA HIS A 173 2.48 10.58 19.19
C HIS A 173 2.74 10.31 17.70
N VAL A 174 1.89 10.90 16.86
CA VAL A 174 2.06 10.90 15.41
C VAL A 174 2.82 12.15 14.99
N ALA A 175 3.82 11.97 14.11
CA ALA A 175 4.47 13.05 13.38
C ALA A 175 4.07 12.98 11.91
N THR A 176 3.62 14.08 11.34
CA THR A 176 3.17 14.17 9.95
C THR A 176 3.56 15.50 9.33
N MET A 177 3.64 15.55 7.99
CA MET A 177 3.94 16.79 7.29
C MET A 177 2.78 17.78 7.43
N SER A 178 3.10 19.05 7.55
CA SER A 178 2.12 20.15 7.61
C SER A 178 1.88 20.80 6.24
N THR A 179 2.81 20.61 5.30
CA THR A 179 2.76 21.17 3.95
C THR A 179 3.68 20.37 3.01
N GLY A 180 3.42 20.44 1.71
CA GLY A 180 4.22 19.76 0.70
C GLY A 180 3.92 18.26 0.59
N ASP A 181 2.96 17.75 1.34
CA ASP A 181 2.45 16.39 1.24
C ASP A 181 1.24 16.29 0.29
N PHE A 182 0.74 15.09 0.09
CA PHE A 182 -0.39 14.87 -0.83
C PHE A 182 -1.64 15.63 -0.42
N ARG A 183 -1.98 15.67 0.86
CA ARG A 183 -3.17 16.39 1.33
C ARG A 183 -3.08 17.89 1.10
N SER A 184 -1.94 18.50 1.37
CA SER A 184 -1.78 19.95 1.26
C SER A 184 -1.76 20.47 -0.18
N ASN A 185 -1.42 19.58 -1.14
CA ASN A 185 -1.31 19.90 -2.55
C ASN A 185 -2.50 19.38 -3.39
N GLU A 186 -3.53 18.79 -2.75
CA GLU A 186 -4.66 18.18 -3.41
C GLU A 186 -5.49 19.21 -4.21
N LYS A 187 -5.84 18.85 -5.46
CA LYS A 187 -6.72 19.60 -6.35
C LYS A 187 -7.72 18.67 -6.99
N SER A 188 -9.01 18.92 -6.75
CA SER A 188 -10.10 18.12 -7.26
C SER A 188 -10.96 18.89 -8.27
N VAL A 189 -11.41 18.19 -9.31
CA VAL A 189 -12.35 18.73 -10.30
C VAL A 189 -13.43 17.70 -10.56
N THR A 190 -14.71 18.13 -10.51
CA THR A 190 -15.85 17.32 -10.97
C THR A 190 -16.12 17.65 -12.43
N VAL A 191 -16.05 16.65 -13.32
CA VAL A 191 -16.32 16.85 -14.75
C VAL A 191 -17.81 16.84 -15.04
N PRO A 192 -18.34 17.87 -15.74
CA PRO A 192 -19.77 17.96 -15.99
C PRO A 192 -20.26 17.05 -17.12
N ALA A 193 -19.37 16.65 -18.02
CA ALA A 193 -19.70 15.85 -19.20
C ALA A 193 -18.66 14.77 -19.43
N GLU A 194 -19.01 13.76 -20.22
CA GLU A 194 -18.07 12.73 -20.64
C GLU A 194 -16.91 13.36 -21.44
N THR A 195 -15.69 12.99 -21.10
CA THR A 195 -14.48 13.42 -21.79
C THR A 195 -13.38 12.35 -21.66
N THR A 196 -12.31 12.54 -22.41
CA THR A 196 -11.07 11.76 -22.26
C THR A 196 -9.96 12.74 -21.90
N VAL A 197 -9.14 12.36 -20.91
CA VAL A 197 -8.02 13.18 -20.48
C VAL A 197 -6.69 12.48 -20.68
N ARG A 198 -5.65 13.27 -20.70
CA ARG A 198 -4.25 12.84 -20.64
C ARG A 198 -3.52 13.58 -19.54
N ILE A 199 -2.50 12.95 -19.02
CA ILE A 199 -1.58 13.51 -18.01
C ILE A 199 -0.29 13.87 -18.75
N GLU A 200 0.11 15.12 -18.67
CA GLU A 200 1.30 15.67 -19.32
C GLU A 200 2.26 16.25 -18.28
N HIS A 201 3.55 15.99 -18.49
CA HIS A 201 4.62 16.72 -17.84
C HIS A 201 5.22 17.70 -18.83
N VAL A 202 5.18 18.98 -18.51
CA VAL A 202 5.81 20.07 -19.27
C VAL A 202 7.06 20.49 -18.50
N ALA A 203 8.23 20.15 -19.03
CA ALA A 203 9.51 20.48 -18.43
C ALA A 203 9.82 21.99 -18.55
N ALA A 204 10.80 22.46 -17.77
CA ALA A 204 11.18 23.87 -17.75
C ALA A 204 11.68 24.41 -19.11
N ASP A 205 12.18 23.55 -19.98
CA ASP A 205 12.58 23.89 -21.37
C ASP A 205 11.40 23.93 -22.36
N GLY A 206 10.17 23.70 -21.90
CA GLY A 206 8.95 23.67 -22.71
C GLY A 206 8.67 22.32 -23.37
N SER A 207 9.56 21.34 -23.25
CA SER A 207 9.29 19.99 -23.78
C SER A 207 8.13 19.34 -23.02
N THR A 208 7.27 18.61 -23.74
CA THR A 208 6.10 17.96 -23.16
C THR A 208 6.21 16.45 -23.30
N THR A 209 6.10 15.75 -22.17
CA THR A 209 6.04 14.29 -22.14
C THR A 209 4.66 13.85 -21.68
N THR A 210 4.00 12.99 -22.45
CA THR A 210 2.73 12.38 -22.06
C THR A 210 3.00 11.23 -21.08
N LEU A 211 2.64 11.41 -19.81
CA LEU A 211 2.78 10.37 -18.78
C LEU A 211 1.71 9.29 -18.90
N LYS A 212 0.47 9.69 -19.24
CA LYS A 212 -0.65 8.78 -19.46
C LYS A 212 -1.67 9.44 -20.40
N GLN A 213 -2.31 8.64 -21.24
CA GLN A 213 -3.37 9.11 -22.15
C GLN A 213 -4.54 8.14 -22.21
N GLY A 214 -5.65 8.57 -22.81
CA GLY A 214 -6.82 7.73 -23.00
C GLY A 214 -7.60 7.44 -21.71
N ILE A 215 -7.52 8.32 -20.70
CA ILE A 215 -8.27 8.19 -19.45
C ILE A 215 -9.67 8.71 -19.69
N ARG A 216 -10.67 7.81 -19.75
CA ARG A 216 -12.08 8.16 -19.91
C ARG A 216 -12.67 8.63 -18.59
N LEU A 217 -13.35 9.76 -18.61
CA LEU A 217 -14.12 10.32 -17.50
C LEU A 217 -15.60 10.36 -17.87
N LEU A 218 -16.47 9.94 -16.96
CA LEU A 218 -17.92 9.99 -17.11
C LEU A 218 -18.49 11.29 -16.51
N PRO A 219 -19.70 11.72 -16.92
CA PRO A 219 -20.34 12.86 -16.28
C PRO A 219 -20.46 12.67 -14.77
N GLY A 220 -20.08 13.70 -13.99
CA GLY A 220 -20.09 13.66 -12.52
C GLY A 220 -18.95 12.87 -11.89
N GLU A 221 -17.97 12.42 -12.65
CA GLU A 221 -16.72 11.90 -12.07
C GLU A 221 -15.88 13.03 -11.49
N VAL A 222 -15.22 12.70 -10.39
CA VAL A 222 -14.22 13.54 -9.75
C VAL A 222 -12.85 13.00 -10.13
N ILE A 223 -12.00 13.85 -10.68
CA ILE A 223 -10.56 13.61 -10.70
C ILE A 223 -9.94 14.34 -9.52
N ASP A 224 -9.05 13.68 -8.86
CA ASP A 224 -8.33 14.19 -7.70
C ASP A 224 -6.85 13.98 -7.92
N ALA A 225 -6.09 15.07 -8.04
CA ALA A 225 -4.68 15.07 -8.36
C ALA A 225 -3.87 15.77 -7.28
N THR A 226 -2.67 15.26 -7.01
CA THR A 226 -1.83 15.82 -5.95
C THR A 226 -0.35 15.50 -6.18
N VAL A 227 0.51 16.14 -5.39
CA VAL A 227 1.96 15.96 -5.43
C VAL A 227 2.56 15.98 -4.03
N MET A 228 3.48 15.06 -3.76
CA MET A 228 4.37 15.12 -2.60
C MET A 228 5.71 15.70 -3.02
N SER A 229 6.10 16.79 -2.39
CA SER A 229 7.41 17.41 -2.61
C SER A 229 8.50 16.57 -1.96
N ARG A 230 9.41 16.04 -2.76
CA ARG A 230 10.60 15.33 -2.28
C ARG A 230 11.42 16.18 -1.31
N ARG A 231 11.62 17.45 -1.63
CA ARG A 231 12.40 18.38 -0.80
C ARG A 231 11.76 18.56 0.57
N ALA A 232 10.45 18.78 0.63
CA ALA A 232 9.72 18.91 1.89
C ALA A 232 9.72 17.58 2.68
N LEU A 233 9.53 16.46 2.00
CA LEU A 233 9.56 15.13 2.61
C LEU A 233 10.92 14.83 3.25
N VAL A 234 12.03 15.07 2.54
CA VAL A 234 13.38 14.81 3.06
C VAL A 234 13.68 15.71 4.27
N ALA A 235 13.32 16.99 4.20
CA ALA A 235 13.50 17.91 5.32
C ALA A 235 12.68 17.47 6.55
N PHE A 236 11.43 17.07 6.34
CA PHE A 236 10.58 16.52 7.40
C PHE A 236 11.18 15.26 8.03
N LEU A 237 11.63 14.29 7.22
CA LEU A 237 12.21 13.05 7.73
C LEU A 237 13.51 13.29 8.52
N ASP A 238 14.39 14.17 8.02
CA ASP A 238 15.61 14.58 8.73
C ASP A 238 15.28 15.18 10.11
N GLU A 239 14.28 16.07 10.16
CA GLU A 239 13.81 16.68 11.41
C GLU A 239 13.24 15.62 12.37
N GLN A 240 12.40 14.69 11.88
CA GLN A 240 11.78 13.69 12.76
C GLN A 240 12.79 12.67 13.31
N VAL A 241 13.83 12.31 12.55
CA VAL A 241 14.94 11.48 13.04
C VAL A 241 15.70 12.21 14.17
N ALA A 242 16.03 13.48 13.97
CA ALA A 242 16.73 14.28 14.96
C ALA A 242 15.90 14.48 16.24
N ASP A 243 14.61 14.81 16.09
CA ASP A 243 13.73 15.01 17.23
C ASP A 243 13.47 13.71 18.01
N ALA A 244 13.28 12.58 17.34
CA ALA A 244 13.15 11.27 18.01
C ALA A 244 14.39 10.96 18.86
N ARG A 245 15.59 11.26 18.34
CA ARG A 245 16.85 11.13 19.10
C ARG A 245 16.88 12.02 20.32
N GLN A 246 16.58 13.30 20.14
CA GLN A 246 16.59 14.29 21.23
C GLN A 246 15.55 13.97 22.32
N SER A 247 14.38 13.51 21.92
CA SER A 247 13.28 13.17 22.83
C SER A 247 13.43 11.79 23.48
N GLY A 248 14.36 10.95 23.04
CA GLY A 248 14.51 9.58 23.52
C GLY A 248 13.30 8.69 23.19
N LEU A 249 12.65 8.92 22.07
CA LEU A 249 11.54 8.13 21.56
C LEU A 249 12.02 7.16 20.48
N LEU A 250 11.34 6.03 20.32
CA LEU A 250 11.55 5.18 19.15
C LEU A 250 11.13 5.94 17.88
N PHE A 251 11.91 5.80 16.82
CA PHE A 251 11.49 6.20 15.49
C PHE A 251 10.78 5.04 14.81
N SER A 252 9.59 5.26 14.30
CA SER A 252 8.81 4.25 13.58
C SER A 252 8.11 4.87 12.39
N LEU A 253 8.43 4.38 11.19
CA LEU A 253 7.84 4.86 9.93
C LEU A 253 6.62 3.98 9.59
N HIS A 254 5.47 4.59 9.31
CA HIS A 254 4.23 3.91 8.99
C HIS A 254 3.63 4.44 7.69
N MET A 255 3.22 3.53 6.80
CA MET A 255 2.62 3.88 5.51
C MET A 255 1.88 2.69 4.90
N LYS A 256 1.27 2.90 3.72
CA LYS A 256 0.45 1.91 3.03
C LYS A 256 1.19 1.28 1.83
N ALA A 257 2.49 0.97 1.96
CA ALA A 257 3.34 0.53 0.85
C ALA A 257 2.87 -0.74 0.12
N THR A 258 2.03 -1.57 0.74
CA THR A 258 1.46 -2.75 0.09
C THR A 258 0.31 -2.43 -0.85
N MET A 259 -0.31 -1.27 -0.73
CA MET A 259 -1.41 -0.80 -1.57
C MET A 259 -0.99 0.40 -2.41
N MET A 260 -0.35 1.43 -1.82
CA MET A 260 0.23 2.59 -2.49
C MET A 260 1.59 2.23 -3.10
N LYS A 261 1.58 1.33 -4.08
CA LYS A 261 2.73 0.57 -4.59
C LYS A 261 3.79 1.39 -5.32
N VAL A 262 3.47 2.59 -5.75
CA VAL A 262 4.42 3.47 -6.42
C VAL A 262 4.90 4.54 -5.45
N SER A 263 4.00 5.28 -4.82
CA SER A 263 4.37 6.39 -3.94
C SER A 263 5.07 5.95 -2.66
N ASP A 264 4.53 4.96 -1.97
CA ASP A 264 4.97 4.65 -0.61
C ASP A 264 6.33 3.94 -0.54
N PRO A 265 6.71 3.04 -1.45
CA PRO A 265 8.09 2.55 -1.50
C PRO A 265 9.14 3.66 -1.71
N ILE A 266 8.83 4.67 -2.52
CA ILE A 266 9.72 5.83 -2.73
C ILE A 266 9.83 6.64 -1.43
N ILE A 267 8.71 6.93 -0.77
CA ILE A 267 8.69 7.61 0.53
C ILE A 267 9.48 6.82 1.57
N PHE A 268 9.31 5.49 1.60
CA PHE A 268 10.05 4.60 2.49
C PHE A 268 11.55 4.66 2.23
N GLY A 269 11.97 4.62 0.97
CA GLY A 269 13.36 4.78 0.58
C GLY A 269 13.98 6.09 1.05
N HIS A 270 13.21 7.19 1.02
CA HIS A 270 13.64 8.46 1.62
C HIS A 270 13.79 8.36 3.14
N GLY A 271 12.93 7.63 3.84
CA GLY A 271 13.06 7.34 5.27
C GLY A 271 14.33 6.58 5.61
N VAL A 272 14.67 5.54 4.83
CA VAL A 272 15.92 4.81 4.97
C VAL A 272 17.14 5.73 4.75
N ARG A 273 17.10 6.56 3.71
CA ARG A 273 18.20 7.51 3.43
C ARG A 273 18.36 8.58 4.50
N ALA A 274 17.28 9.08 5.06
CA ALA A 274 17.31 10.07 6.12
C ALA A 274 17.93 9.50 7.41
N TYR A 275 17.56 8.28 7.78
CA TYR A 275 18.12 7.63 8.97
C TYR A 275 19.61 7.27 8.80
N PHE A 276 19.99 6.76 7.64
CA PHE A 276 21.37 6.33 7.33
C PHE A 276 22.15 7.35 6.49
N LYS A 277 21.89 8.64 6.66
CA LYS A 277 22.40 9.73 5.82
C LYS A 277 23.91 9.69 5.63
N ASP A 278 24.67 9.54 6.73
CA ASP A 278 26.15 9.51 6.70
C ASP A 278 26.68 8.24 6.02
N LEU A 279 25.98 7.11 6.17
CA LEU A 279 26.29 5.86 5.49
C LEU A 279 26.18 6.03 3.97
N PHE A 280 25.10 6.63 3.49
CA PHE A 280 24.92 6.92 2.06
C PHE A 280 25.91 7.97 1.54
N ALA A 281 26.29 8.94 2.36
CA ALA A 281 27.32 9.93 1.99
C ALA A 281 28.69 9.28 1.78
N ARG A 282 29.05 8.28 2.61
CA ARG A 282 30.34 7.59 2.53
C ARG A 282 30.40 6.50 1.47
N HIS A 283 29.32 5.71 1.33
CA HIS A 283 29.32 4.48 0.52
C HIS A 283 28.41 4.53 -0.69
N GLY A 284 27.82 5.71 -1.03
CA GLY A 284 26.83 5.87 -2.08
C GLY A 284 27.26 5.32 -3.45
N GLU A 285 28.52 5.53 -3.84
CA GLU A 285 29.07 4.99 -5.10
C GLU A 285 29.11 3.44 -5.08
N THR A 286 29.49 2.85 -3.95
CA THR A 286 29.48 1.39 -3.79
C THR A 286 28.06 0.85 -3.85
N PHE A 287 27.11 1.49 -3.19
CA PHE A 287 25.70 1.09 -3.22
C PHE A 287 25.11 1.20 -4.63
N ALA A 288 25.41 2.26 -5.36
CA ALA A 288 24.99 2.42 -6.76
C ALA A 288 25.54 1.29 -7.64
N ARG A 289 26.85 0.97 -7.50
CA ARG A 289 27.48 -0.14 -8.24
C ARG A 289 26.87 -1.50 -7.92
N LEU A 290 26.48 -1.73 -6.67
CA LEU A 290 25.80 -2.96 -6.23
C LEU A 290 24.33 -3.02 -6.64
N GLY A 291 23.76 -1.93 -7.14
CA GLY A 291 22.33 -1.84 -7.49
C GLY A 291 21.44 -1.88 -6.25
N VAL A 292 21.86 -1.24 -5.15
CA VAL A 292 21.02 -1.11 -3.94
C VAL A 292 19.80 -0.26 -4.24
N ASP A 293 18.62 -0.80 -3.98
CA ASP A 293 17.35 -0.09 -4.08
C ASP A 293 16.65 -0.02 -2.72
N VAL A 294 16.81 1.10 -2.03
CA VAL A 294 16.22 1.33 -0.71
C VAL A 294 14.70 1.51 -0.73
N ASN A 295 14.07 1.60 -1.89
CA ASN A 295 12.61 1.52 -2.01
C ASN A 295 12.10 0.13 -1.61
N ASN A 296 12.99 -0.88 -1.63
CA ASN A 296 12.76 -2.21 -1.07
C ASN A 296 13.09 -2.32 0.43
N GLY A 297 13.61 -1.25 1.03
CA GLY A 297 14.02 -1.19 2.42
C GLY A 297 15.52 -1.40 2.65
N PHE A 298 15.91 -1.23 3.91
CA PHE A 298 17.28 -1.43 4.34
C PHE A 298 17.77 -2.87 4.16
N GLY A 299 16.83 -3.83 4.16
CA GLY A 299 17.13 -5.25 3.88
C GLY A 299 17.75 -5.49 2.51
N ASP A 300 17.38 -4.72 1.48
CA ASP A 300 18.03 -4.82 0.16
C ASP A 300 19.50 -4.40 0.23
N LEU A 301 19.81 -3.31 0.95
CA LEU A 301 21.20 -2.89 1.18
C LEU A 301 22.01 -4.01 1.86
N LEU A 302 21.48 -4.59 2.94
CA LEU A 302 22.15 -5.69 3.65
C LEU A 302 22.40 -6.89 2.75
N ALA A 303 21.43 -7.28 1.94
CA ALA A 303 21.56 -8.38 0.99
C ALA A 303 22.62 -8.11 -0.09
N ARG A 304 22.73 -6.86 -0.55
CA ARG A 304 23.70 -6.47 -1.57
C ARG A 304 25.12 -6.40 -1.02
N ILE A 305 25.34 -5.82 0.15
CA ILE A 305 26.69 -5.75 0.75
C ILE A 305 27.19 -7.14 1.15
N ALA A 306 26.31 -8.11 1.40
CA ALA A 306 26.72 -9.49 1.69
C ALA A 306 27.49 -10.15 0.52
N THR A 307 27.42 -9.59 -0.69
CA THR A 307 28.18 -10.08 -1.86
C THR A 307 29.59 -9.50 -1.98
N LEU A 308 29.93 -8.54 -1.12
CA LEU A 308 31.26 -7.90 -1.11
C LEU A 308 32.31 -8.79 -0.43
N PRO A 309 33.62 -8.57 -0.73
CA PRO A 309 34.71 -9.12 0.06
C PRO A 309 34.58 -8.74 1.53
N ASP A 310 35.07 -9.63 2.41
CA ASP A 310 34.87 -9.50 3.87
C ASP A 310 35.38 -8.20 4.46
N ASP A 311 36.54 -7.69 4.00
CA ASP A 311 37.11 -6.43 4.45
C ASP A 311 36.23 -5.21 4.07
N GLN A 312 35.73 -5.18 2.84
CA GLN A 312 34.85 -4.10 2.38
C GLN A 312 33.50 -4.15 3.10
N ARG A 313 32.95 -5.36 3.27
CA ARG A 313 31.69 -5.58 3.99
C ARG A 313 31.82 -5.13 5.44
N ALA A 314 32.88 -5.54 6.14
CA ALA A 314 33.11 -5.19 7.54
C ALA A 314 33.22 -3.67 7.77
N ALA A 315 33.84 -2.93 6.84
CA ALA A 315 33.91 -1.46 6.92
C ALA A 315 32.50 -0.83 6.84
N ILE A 316 31.63 -1.31 5.94
CA ILE A 316 30.27 -0.80 5.82
C ILE A 316 29.43 -1.20 7.04
N GLU A 317 29.57 -2.43 7.54
CA GLU A 317 28.86 -2.90 8.74
C GLU A 317 29.26 -2.08 9.98
N ALA A 318 30.53 -1.68 10.11
CA ALA A 318 30.97 -0.79 11.18
C ALA A 318 30.28 0.59 11.09
N ASP A 319 30.15 1.16 9.89
CA ASP A 319 29.45 2.43 9.70
C ASP A 319 27.90 2.28 9.91
N ILE A 320 27.33 1.12 9.62
CA ILE A 320 25.92 0.81 9.97
C ILE A 320 25.76 0.81 11.50
N HIS A 321 26.65 0.15 12.23
CA HIS A 321 26.62 0.17 13.70
C HIS A 321 26.80 1.58 14.27
N ALA A 322 27.67 2.39 13.65
CA ALA A 322 27.85 3.78 14.04
C ALA A 322 26.57 4.61 13.80
N ALA A 323 25.86 4.37 12.68
CA ALA A 323 24.58 5.03 12.39
C ALA A 323 23.51 4.68 13.43
N TYR A 324 23.37 3.41 13.82
CA TYR A 324 22.45 3.00 14.90
C TYR A 324 22.82 3.64 16.25
N ALA A 325 24.11 3.75 16.58
CA ALA A 325 24.55 4.38 17.82
C ALA A 325 24.31 5.90 17.84
N ALA A 326 24.41 6.55 16.68
CA ALA A 326 24.20 7.99 16.54
C ALA A 326 22.73 8.38 16.39
N GLY A 327 21.90 7.50 15.82
CA GLY A 327 20.47 7.74 15.58
C GLY A 327 19.57 7.52 16.81
N PRO A 328 18.26 7.75 16.68
CA PRO A 328 17.28 7.24 17.66
C PRO A 328 17.21 5.72 17.57
N ASP A 329 16.78 5.05 18.65
CA ASP A 329 16.40 3.65 18.55
C ASP A 329 15.24 3.49 17.55
N LEU A 330 15.31 2.45 16.71
CA LEU A 330 14.23 2.11 15.76
C LEU A 330 13.24 1.16 16.41
N ALA A 331 11.97 1.33 16.05
CA ALA A 331 10.96 0.31 16.35
C ALA A 331 11.33 -1.00 15.66
N MET A 332 11.19 -2.10 16.39
CA MET A 332 11.61 -3.43 15.94
C MET A 332 10.41 -4.24 15.42
N VAL A 333 10.61 -4.88 14.28
CA VAL A 333 9.73 -5.95 13.78
C VAL A 333 10.10 -7.27 14.47
N ASN A 334 11.40 -7.50 14.67
CA ASN A 334 11.92 -8.64 15.40
C ASN A 334 13.22 -8.26 16.10
N SER A 335 13.15 -8.05 17.42
CA SER A 335 14.32 -7.65 18.22
C SER A 335 15.38 -8.74 18.28
N ASP A 336 15.01 -10.02 18.35
CA ASP A 336 15.97 -11.14 18.43
C ASP A 336 16.82 -11.28 17.17
N LYS A 337 16.26 -10.88 16.01
CA LYS A 337 16.92 -10.94 14.71
C LYS A 337 17.50 -9.60 14.26
N GLY A 338 17.33 -8.54 15.04
CA GLY A 338 17.76 -7.20 14.66
C GLY A 338 16.98 -6.59 13.50
N ILE A 339 15.76 -7.08 13.20
CA ILE A 339 14.94 -6.58 12.11
C ILE A 339 14.16 -5.36 12.60
N THR A 340 14.51 -4.20 12.06
CA THR A 340 13.84 -2.93 12.35
C THR A 340 12.69 -2.68 11.38
N ASN A 341 11.86 -1.69 11.67
CA ASN A 341 10.79 -1.28 10.77
C ASN A 341 11.27 -0.58 9.47
N LEU A 342 12.57 -0.31 9.33
CA LEU A 342 13.15 0.20 8.08
C LEU A 342 13.69 -0.92 7.17
N HIS A 343 13.60 -2.20 7.57
CA HIS A 343 14.13 -3.31 6.76
C HIS A 343 13.31 -3.59 5.52
N VAL A 344 11.99 -3.64 5.63
CA VAL A 344 11.09 -3.99 4.52
C VAL A 344 9.81 -3.13 4.58
N PRO A 345 9.43 -2.43 3.50
CA PRO A 345 8.25 -1.57 3.50
C PRO A 345 6.93 -2.30 3.81
N SER A 346 6.85 -3.60 3.51
CA SER A 346 5.67 -4.42 3.81
C SER A 346 5.47 -4.69 5.30
N ASP A 347 6.48 -4.49 6.15
CA ASP A 347 6.38 -4.71 7.58
C ASP A 347 5.75 -3.54 8.35
N VAL A 348 5.57 -2.39 7.68
CA VAL A 348 5.06 -1.15 8.28
C VAL A 348 3.71 -0.72 7.71
N ILE A 349 2.90 -1.68 7.29
CA ILE A 349 1.55 -1.42 6.78
C ILE A 349 0.71 -0.78 7.88
N ILE A 350 0.29 0.47 7.65
CA ILE A 350 -0.33 1.34 8.66
C ILE A 350 -1.58 0.73 9.31
N ASP A 351 -2.41 0.06 8.54
CA ASP A 351 -3.64 -0.60 9.04
C ASP A 351 -3.38 -1.85 9.91
N ALA A 352 -2.16 -2.32 9.97
CA ALA A 352 -1.72 -3.38 10.89
C ALA A 352 -0.81 -2.85 11.99
N SER A 353 0.18 -2.02 11.64
CA SER A 353 1.20 -1.52 12.56
C SER A 353 0.62 -0.50 13.56
N MET A 354 -0.25 0.40 13.14
CA MET A 354 -0.88 1.37 14.05
C MET A 354 -1.87 0.72 15.05
N PRO A 355 -2.80 -0.17 14.65
CA PRO A 355 -3.60 -0.91 15.62
C PRO A 355 -2.78 -1.76 16.60
N ALA A 356 -1.66 -2.36 16.16
CA ALA A 356 -0.76 -3.08 17.06
C ALA A 356 -0.15 -2.14 18.10
N MET A 357 0.36 -0.99 17.68
CA MET A 357 0.89 0.04 18.55
C MET A 357 -0.17 0.57 19.55
N LEU A 358 -1.40 0.83 19.09
CA LEU A 358 -2.50 1.28 19.95
C LEU A 358 -2.85 0.25 21.02
N ARG A 359 -2.79 -1.06 20.73
CA ARG A 359 -3.04 -2.12 21.69
C ARG A 359 -1.94 -2.28 22.75
N THR A 360 -0.74 -1.79 22.47
CA THR A 360 0.41 -1.80 23.40
C THR A 360 0.62 -0.43 24.06
N SER A 361 -0.45 0.30 24.32
CA SER A 361 -0.40 1.62 25.00
C SER A 361 0.34 2.70 24.21
N GLY A 362 0.32 2.60 22.88
CA GLY A 362 1.08 3.52 22.02
C GLY A 362 2.57 3.22 21.94
N GLN A 363 3.02 2.10 22.48
CA GLN A 363 4.43 1.71 22.52
C GLN A 363 4.76 0.66 21.47
N MET A 364 6.02 0.60 21.07
CA MET A 364 6.57 -0.45 20.21
C MET A 364 7.81 -1.07 20.87
N TRP A 365 8.25 -2.20 20.32
CA TRP A 365 9.44 -2.89 20.81
C TRP A 365 10.71 -2.15 20.39
N ASN A 366 11.64 -1.98 21.34
CA ASN A 366 12.97 -1.43 21.09
C ASN A 366 13.99 -2.54 20.77
N PRO A 367 15.24 -2.20 20.41
CA PRO A 367 16.29 -3.20 20.13
C PRO A 367 16.59 -4.18 21.28
N ARG A 368 16.23 -3.84 22.51
CA ARG A 368 16.39 -4.71 23.68
C ARG A 368 15.19 -5.63 23.96
N GLY A 369 14.16 -5.56 23.10
CA GLY A 369 12.91 -6.32 23.30
C GLY A 369 12.02 -5.76 24.42
N GLU A 370 12.12 -4.46 24.71
CA GLU A 370 11.30 -3.77 25.70
C GLU A 370 10.32 -2.81 25.00
N LEU A 371 9.16 -2.59 25.63
CA LEU A 371 8.20 -1.59 25.15
C LEU A 371 8.70 -0.18 25.48
N GLN A 372 8.65 0.71 24.50
CA GLN A 372 9.10 2.09 24.62
C GLN A 372 8.17 3.03 23.87
N ASP A 373 7.98 4.24 24.42
CA ASP A 373 7.20 5.30 23.77
C ASP A 373 7.79 5.62 22.39
N THR A 374 6.91 5.83 21.44
CA THR A 374 7.25 5.82 20.02
C THR A 374 6.73 7.06 19.29
N LYS A 375 7.56 7.64 18.45
CA LYS A 375 7.15 8.60 17.44
C LYS A 375 6.72 7.84 16.19
N ALA A 376 5.41 7.80 15.93
CA ALA A 376 4.84 7.23 14.72
C ALA A 376 4.92 8.26 13.58
N VAL A 377 5.88 8.07 12.68
CA VAL A 377 6.09 8.97 11.53
C VAL A 377 5.22 8.53 10.38
N ILE A 378 4.24 9.35 10.04
CA ILE A 378 3.28 9.15 8.95
C ILE A 378 3.38 10.38 8.03
N PRO A 379 4.23 10.37 6.99
CA PRO A 379 4.51 11.57 6.19
C PRO A 379 3.27 12.20 5.56
N ASP A 380 2.41 11.39 4.92
CA ASP A 380 1.15 11.88 4.33
C ASP A 380 0.12 12.18 5.42
N SER A 381 -0.29 13.44 5.53
CA SER A 381 -1.26 13.89 6.55
C SER A 381 -2.71 13.52 6.22
N SER A 382 -2.98 12.89 5.08
CA SER A 382 -4.34 12.53 4.65
C SER A 382 -5.08 11.65 5.66
N TYR A 383 -4.35 10.80 6.40
CA TYR A 383 -4.92 9.87 7.38
C TYR A 383 -4.19 9.87 8.74
N ALA A 384 -3.14 10.67 8.88
CA ALA A 384 -2.34 10.73 10.11
C ALA A 384 -3.15 11.24 11.32
N GLY A 385 -4.02 12.20 11.07
CA GLY A 385 -4.82 12.86 12.12
C GLY A 385 -5.71 11.89 12.90
N VAL A 386 -6.29 10.89 12.25
CA VAL A 386 -7.14 9.91 12.94
C VAL A 386 -6.37 9.11 14.01
N TYR A 387 -5.11 8.81 13.77
CA TYR A 387 -4.28 8.11 14.74
C TYR A 387 -3.85 9.01 15.87
N GLN A 388 -3.54 10.29 15.59
CA GLN A 388 -3.25 11.26 16.67
C GLN A 388 -4.44 11.44 17.60
N GLU A 389 -5.65 11.60 17.06
CA GLU A 389 -6.87 11.68 17.87
C GLU A 389 -7.07 10.43 18.76
N VAL A 390 -6.76 9.23 18.26
CA VAL A 390 -6.82 8.01 19.06
C VAL A 390 -5.79 8.04 20.18
N PHE A 391 -4.57 8.51 19.96
CA PHE A 391 -3.57 8.68 21.03
C PHE A 391 -4.06 9.65 22.10
N ASP A 392 -4.59 10.79 21.68
CA ASP A 392 -5.07 11.84 22.60
C ASP A 392 -6.27 11.35 23.42
N TYR A 393 -7.21 10.67 22.75
CA TYR A 393 -8.34 10.04 23.43
C TYR A 393 -7.89 9.01 24.47
N CYS A 394 -7.01 8.10 24.09
CA CYS A 394 -6.55 7.04 24.98
C CYS A 394 -5.71 7.57 26.15
N ARG A 395 -4.93 8.63 25.96
CA ARG A 395 -4.24 9.32 27.06
C ARG A 395 -5.22 9.93 28.07
N ALA A 396 -6.29 10.56 27.56
CA ALA A 396 -7.27 11.22 28.40
C ALA A 396 -8.22 10.24 29.12
N ASN A 397 -8.62 9.16 28.42
CA ASN A 397 -9.74 8.31 28.84
C ASN A 397 -9.33 6.85 29.16
N GLY A 398 -8.08 6.46 28.85
CA GLY A 398 -7.64 5.07 28.92
C GLY A 398 -7.89 4.32 27.61
N ALA A 399 -7.50 3.05 27.57
CA ALA A 399 -7.67 2.20 26.40
C ALA A 399 -9.14 1.99 26.04
N PHE A 400 -9.40 1.81 24.75
CA PHE A 400 -10.74 1.40 24.29
C PHE A 400 -11.16 0.06 24.92
N ASP A 401 -12.45 -0.08 25.22
CA ASP A 401 -13.02 -1.36 25.64
C ASP A 401 -13.41 -2.20 24.40
N PRO A 402 -12.72 -3.33 24.13
CA PRO A 402 -13.03 -4.17 22.97
C PRO A 402 -14.45 -4.71 22.94
N ARG A 403 -15.14 -4.77 24.08
CA ARG A 403 -16.53 -5.24 24.16
C ARG A 403 -17.51 -4.25 23.55
N THR A 404 -17.16 -2.95 23.53
CA THR A 404 -17.98 -1.89 22.98
C THR A 404 -17.51 -1.42 21.59
N MET A 405 -16.26 -1.73 21.23
CA MET A 405 -15.70 -1.41 19.92
C MET A 405 -16.41 -2.18 18.78
N GLY A 406 -16.46 -1.60 17.58
CA GLY A 406 -17.01 -2.25 16.40
C GLY A 406 -18.51 -2.53 16.47
N SER A 407 -19.22 -1.90 17.39
CA SER A 407 -20.70 -1.92 17.44
C SER A 407 -21.34 -1.19 16.27
N VAL A 408 -20.59 -0.30 15.62
CA VAL A 408 -21.01 0.41 14.41
C VAL A 408 -21.04 -0.58 13.25
N ALA A 409 -22.18 -0.66 12.56
CA ALA A 409 -22.30 -1.51 11.38
C ALA A 409 -21.32 -1.02 10.30
N ASN A 410 -20.72 -1.97 9.59
CA ASN A 410 -19.87 -1.64 8.45
C ASN A 410 -20.71 -0.90 7.39
N VAL A 411 -20.22 0.24 6.95
CA VAL A 411 -20.94 1.17 6.07
C VAL A 411 -20.52 1.08 4.61
N GLY A 412 -19.69 0.10 4.24
CA GLY A 412 -19.09 0.10 2.91
C GLY A 412 -18.15 1.30 2.78
N LEU A 413 -16.86 1.09 2.94
CA LEU A 413 -15.90 2.18 3.11
C LEU A 413 -15.37 2.78 1.81
N MET A 414 -15.83 2.30 0.64
CA MET A 414 -15.38 2.83 -0.64
C MET A 414 -16.56 3.40 -1.41
N ALA A 415 -16.42 4.63 -1.85
CA ALA A 415 -17.31 5.19 -2.86
C ALA A 415 -17.22 4.32 -4.13
N GLN A 416 -18.34 4.13 -4.80
CA GLN A 416 -18.39 3.39 -6.06
C GLN A 416 -17.38 3.98 -7.06
N LYS A 417 -16.61 3.10 -7.69
CA LYS A 417 -15.52 3.45 -8.64
C LYS A 417 -14.39 4.32 -8.05
N ALA A 418 -14.30 4.43 -6.73
CA ALA A 418 -13.14 5.08 -6.13
C ALA A 418 -11.86 4.30 -6.40
N GLU A 419 -10.81 5.02 -6.73
CA GLU A 419 -9.46 4.49 -6.87
C GLU A 419 -8.60 4.89 -5.68
N GLU A 420 -7.60 4.07 -5.38
CA GLU A 420 -6.61 4.38 -4.35
C GLU A 420 -5.36 4.98 -4.98
N TYR A 421 -4.86 6.07 -4.41
CA TYR A 421 -3.63 6.69 -4.85
C TYR A 421 -2.46 5.71 -4.78
N GLY A 422 -1.58 5.74 -5.81
CA GLY A 422 -0.38 4.94 -5.85
C GLY A 422 -0.58 3.44 -6.11
N SER A 423 -1.83 2.96 -6.20
CA SER A 423 -2.16 1.56 -6.44
C SER A 423 -2.39 1.20 -7.91
N HIS A 424 -2.28 2.15 -8.81
CA HIS A 424 -2.50 1.98 -10.26
C HIS A 424 -1.52 2.86 -11.08
N ASP A 425 -1.76 2.93 -12.37
CA ASP A 425 -0.87 3.50 -13.37
C ASP A 425 -0.97 5.03 -13.57
N LYS A 426 -1.49 5.74 -12.59
CA LYS A 426 -1.59 7.22 -12.57
C LYS A 426 -0.77 7.84 -11.43
N THR A 427 0.29 7.19 -11.03
CA THR A 427 1.28 7.67 -10.04
C THR A 427 2.66 7.64 -10.66
N PHE A 428 3.38 8.75 -10.58
CA PHE A 428 4.66 8.95 -11.26
C PHE A 428 5.67 9.62 -10.34
N GLU A 429 6.91 9.13 -10.33
CA GLU A 429 8.06 9.89 -9.86
C GLU A 429 8.51 10.83 -10.99
N ILE A 430 8.69 12.08 -10.67
CA ILE A 430 8.94 13.14 -11.66
C ILE A 430 10.42 13.18 -12.08
N ALA A 431 10.66 13.06 -13.36
CA ALA A 431 12.02 12.98 -13.91
C ALA A 431 12.75 14.34 -13.98
N ALA A 432 12.02 15.45 -14.10
CA ALA A 432 12.60 16.79 -14.21
C ALA A 432 11.65 17.86 -13.66
N ALA A 433 12.19 19.01 -13.28
CA ALA A 433 11.39 20.15 -12.84
C ALA A 433 10.48 20.66 -13.98
N GLY A 434 9.26 21.11 -13.62
CA GLY A 434 8.28 21.58 -14.57
C GLY A 434 6.88 21.67 -14.01
N THR A 435 5.88 21.33 -14.84
CA THR A 435 4.47 21.31 -14.45
C THR A 435 3.83 20.01 -14.90
N VAL A 436 3.14 19.29 -14.01
CA VAL A 436 2.26 18.19 -14.40
C VAL A 436 0.82 18.70 -14.47
N ARG A 437 0.16 18.44 -15.60
CA ARG A 437 -1.21 18.87 -15.83
C ARG A 437 -2.09 17.75 -16.39
N VAL A 438 -3.37 17.81 -16.05
CA VAL A 438 -4.41 16.95 -16.62
C VAL A 438 -5.16 17.77 -17.67
N VAL A 439 -5.15 17.31 -18.91
CA VAL A 439 -5.69 18.04 -20.06
C VAL A 439 -6.80 17.21 -20.71
N ASP A 440 -7.95 17.83 -20.98
CA ASP A 440 -9.08 17.18 -21.62
C ASP A 440 -8.93 17.08 -23.16
N ALA A 441 -9.90 16.45 -23.80
CA ALA A 441 -9.92 16.27 -25.26
C ALA A 441 -10.01 17.60 -26.03
N ALA A 442 -10.55 18.65 -25.41
CA ALA A 442 -10.64 19.99 -25.99
C ALA A 442 -9.35 20.82 -25.79
N GLY A 443 -8.39 20.30 -25.04
CA GLY A 443 -7.13 20.99 -24.73
C GLY A 443 -7.21 21.87 -23.47
N ALA A 444 -8.30 21.82 -22.70
CA ALA A 444 -8.42 22.57 -21.47
C ALA A 444 -7.68 21.86 -20.33
N THR A 445 -6.92 22.63 -19.54
CA THR A 445 -6.25 22.14 -18.34
C THR A 445 -7.27 22.05 -17.19
N LEU A 446 -7.49 20.86 -16.67
CA LEU A 446 -8.41 20.61 -15.55
C LEU A 446 -7.71 20.81 -14.20
N THR A 447 -6.51 20.27 -14.05
CA THR A 447 -5.65 20.47 -12.87
C THR A 447 -4.20 20.61 -13.30
N GLU A 448 -3.41 21.32 -12.50
CA GLU A 448 -1.95 21.42 -12.71
C GLU A 448 -1.21 21.59 -11.39
N HIS A 449 0.03 21.08 -11.35
CA HIS A 449 0.95 21.21 -10.20
C HIS A 449 2.34 21.54 -10.71
N THR A 450 2.98 22.52 -10.11
CA THR A 450 4.42 22.72 -10.26
C THR A 450 5.15 21.60 -9.53
N VAL A 451 6.18 21.05 -10.17
CA VAL A 451 6.91 19.87 -9.67
C VAL A 451 8.41 20.07 -9.83
N GLU A 452 9.16 19.42 -8.92
CA GLU A 452 10.63 19.31 -8.98
C GLU A 452 11.02 17.85 -9.31
N GLN A 453 12.27 17.62 -9.68
CA GLN A 453 12.77 16.27 -9.93
C GLN A 453 12.68 15.41 -8.66
N GLY A 454 12.11 14.23 -8.77
CA GLY A 454 11.92 13.27 -7.69
C GLY A 454 10.67 13.53 -6.83
N ASP A 455 9.87 14.56 -7.16
CA ASP A 455 8.53 14.70 -6.59
C ASP A 455 7.66 13.52 -7.02
N ILE A 456 6.66 13.18 -6.21
CA ILE A 456 5.73 12.10 -6.53
C ILE A 456 4.38 12.71 -6.85
N TRP A 457 3.96 12.64 -8.10
CA TRP A 457 2.65 13.11 -8.55
C TRP A 457 1.70 11.93 -8.76
N ARG A 458 0.43 12.09 -8.36
CA ARG A 458 -0.57 11.04 -8.51
C ARG A 458 -1.97 11.61 -8.74
N MET A 459 -2.82 10.83 -9.42
CA MET A 459 -4.23 11.13 -9.65
C MET A 459 -5.09 9.91 -9.38
N CYS A 460 -6.30 10.11 -8.87
CA CYS A 460 -7.33 9.08 -8.81
C CYS A 460 -8.67 9.58 -9.37
N GLN A 461 -9.60 8.65 -9.54
CA GLN A 461 -10.97 8.91 -10.02
C GLN A 461 -11.98 8.37 -9.01
N ALA A 462 -13.06 9.08 -8.84
CA ALA A 462 -14.21 8.65 -8.05
C ALA A 462 -15.49 9.31 -8.59
N LYS A 463 -16.66 8.90 -8.09
CA LYS A 463 -17.92 9.57 -8.40
C LYS A 463 -18.36 10.46 -7.24
N ASP A 464 -18.86 11.67 -7.55
CA ASP A 464 -19.32 12.63 -6.54
C ASP A 464 -20.52 12.08 -5.75
N ALA A 465 -21.54 11.56 -6.41
CA ALA A 465 -22.74 11.10 -5.73
C ALA A 465 -22.46 9.97 -4.69
N PRO A 466 -21.72 8.89 -5.00
CA PRO A 466 -21.33 7.90 -4.01
C PRO A 466 -20.47 8.45 -2.87
N ILE A 467 -19.62 9.44 -3.12
CA ILE A 467 -18.83 10.10 -2.07
C ILE A 467 -19.76 10.79 -1.07
N ARG A 468 -20.72 11.58 -1.57
CA ARG A 468 -21.69 12.29 -0.73
C ARG A 468 -22.55 11.34 0.07
N ASP A 469 -23.05 10.28 -0.55
CA ASP A 469 -23.88 9.26 0.12
C ASP A 469 -23.08 8.53 1.21
N TRP A 470 -21.84 8.19 0.94
CA TRP A 470 -20.95 7.56 1.91
C TRP A 470 -20.67 8.46 3.12
N VAL A 471 -20.33 9.73 2.90
CA VAL A 471 -20.08 10.70 3.98
C VAL A 471 -21.34 10.88 4.82
N LYS A 472 -22.49 11.08 4.17
CA LYS A 472 -23.77 11.23 4.87
C LYS A 472 -24.11 10.00 5.73
N LEU A 473 -23.89 8.80 5.19
CA LEU A 473 -24.12 7.56 5.90
C LEU A 473 -23.19 7.39 7.11
N ALA A 474 -21.91 7.71 6.95
CA ALA A 474 -20.93 7.66 8.04
C ALA A 474 -21.29 8.61 9.17
N VAL A 475 -21.59 9.88 8.85
CA VAL A 475 -22.00 10.89 9.83
C VAL A 475 -23.29 10.49 10.56
N ASN A 476 -24.32 10.02 9.83
CA ASN A 476 -25.58 9.61 10.44
C ASN A 476 -25.38 8.41 11.40
N ARG A 477 -24.49 7.48 11.06
CA ARG A 477 -24.18 6.34 11.93
C ARG A 477 -23.39 6.73 13.16
N ALA A 478 -22.40 7.59 13.03
CA ALA A 478 -21.66 8.14 14.15
C ALA A 478 -22.62 8.82 15.15
N ARG A 479 -23.53 9.67 14.65
CA ARG A 479 -24.55 10.32 15.47
C ARG A 479 -25.48 9.31 16.16
N ALA A 480 -25.98 8.30 15.42
CA ALA A 480 -26.87 7.29 15.99
C ALA A 480 -26.19 6.40 17.03
N ALA A 481 -24.90 6.14 16.89
CA ALA A 481 -24.11 5.38 17.83
C ALA A 481 -23.58 6.20 19.02
N GLY A 482 -23.71 7.54 18.98
CA GLY A 482 -23.08 8.44 19.97
C GLY A 482 -21.55 8.37 19.95
N SER A 483 -20.99 7.99 18.80
CA SER A 483 -19.54 7.86 18.64
C SER A 483 -18.95 9.14 18.03
N PRO A 484 -17.74 9.53 18.43
CA PRO A 484 -17.03 10.66 17.81
C PRO A 484 -16.70 10.41 16.35
#